data_88757f0f2f0dae4cd798bf2051f501c3
#
_entry.id   88757f0f2f0dae4cd798bf2051f501c3
#
_cell.length_a   1.000
_cell.length_b   1.000
_cell.length_c   1.000
_cell.angle_alpha   90.00
_cell.angle_beta   90.00
_cell.angle_gamma   90.00
#
_symmetry.space_group_name_H-M   'P 1'
#
loop_
_entity.id
_entity.type
_entity.pdbx_description
1 polymer ?
#
loop_
_entity_poly.entity_id
_entity_poly.type
_entity_poly.pdbx_seq_one_letter_code
_entity_poly.pdbx_strand_id
1 'polypeptide(L)'
;ASCLVGSEMCIRDSIKKVCESLGISVICVDRCDYAQKLGAIAGIVGFGMVNIIYLGRGLSDEMMVFSGIDSELLDKFLSEYKKNGIEPINYKAVLTVNNIFWTPEELFAELKKEHRKFAGR
;
A
#
# COMPACT_ATOMS: atom_id res chain seq x y z
N ALA A 1 8.29 -3.03 10.24
CA ALA A 1 7.28 -3.60 9.34
C ALA A 1 6.06 -2.71 9.30
N SER A 2 5.68 -2.27 8.11
CA SER A 2 4.56 -1.34 7.92
C SER A 2 3.71 -1.76 6.73
N CYS A 3 2.43 -1.42 6.78
CA CYS A 3 1.49 -1.61 5.70
C CYS A 3 0.83 -0.26 5.38
N LEU A 4 1.05 0.24 4.17
CA LEU A 4 0.45 1.47 3.69
C LEU A 4 -0.87 1.14 3.00
N VAL A 5 -1.96 1.75 3.44
CA VAL A 5 -3.31 1.44 2.95
C VAL A 5 -4.00 2.70 2.47
N GLY A 6 -4.34 2.73 1.19
CA GLY A 6 -5.16 3.79 0.60
C GLY A 6 -6.52 3.24 0.21
N SER A 7 -7.42 3.08 1.15
CA SER A 7 -8.72 2.46 0.92
C SER A 7 -9.83 3.11 1.75
N GLU A 8 -11.06 2.66 1.53
CA GLU A 8 -12.24 3.11 2.28
C GLU A 8 -12.17 2.71 3.76
N MET A 9 -12.85 3.48 4.60
CA MET A 9 -12.73 3.38 6.06
C MET A 9 -13.06 2.01 6.65
N CYS A 10 -14.08 1.35 6.18
CA CYS A 10 -14.50 0.06 6.76
C CYS A 10 -13.48 -1.06 6.55
N ILE A 11 -12.85 -1.09 5.38
CA ILE A 11 -11.83 -2.09 5.09
C ILE A 11 -10.52 -1.78 5.84
N ARG A 12 -10.23 -0.50 6.10
CA ARG A 12 -9.08 -0.08 6.90
C ARG A 12 -9.11 -0.66 8.31
N ASP A 13 -10.26 -0.64 8.95
CA ASP A 13 -10.41 -1.16 10.31
C ASP A 13 -10.13 -2.66 10.38
N SER A 14 -10.61 -3.40 9.41
CA SER A 14 -10.35 -4.84 9.30
C SER A 14 -8.87 -5.13 9.08
N ILE A 15 -8.23 -4.36 8.21
CA ILE A 15 -6.80 -4.49 7.93
C ILE A 15 -5.98 -4.15 9.18
N LYS A 16 -6.37 -3.11 9.92
CA LYS A 16 -5.70 -2.74 11.17
C LYS A 16 -5.70 -3.88 12.17
N LYS A 17 -6.82 -4.56 12.33
CA LYS A 17 -6.92 -5.70 13.26
C LYS A 17 -5.96 -6.82 12.90
N VAL A 18 -5.88 -7.18 11.62
CA VAL A 18 -4.95 -8.20 11.13
C VAL A 18 -3.50 -7.77 11.37
N CYS A 19 -3.18 -6.53 11.03
CA CYS A 19 -1.82 -6.00 11.20
C CYS A 19 -1.41 -5.96 12.67
N GLU A 20 -2.28 -5.51 13.55
CA GLU A 20 -2.02 -5.46 15.00
C GLU A 20 -1.69 -6.84 15.56
N SER A 21 -2.40 -7.87 15.14
CA SER A 21 -2.17 -9.24 15.59
C SER A 21 -0.81 -9.79 15.15
N LEU A 22 -0.23 -9.22 14.10
CA LEU A 22 1.06 -9.66 13.54
C LEU A 22 2.21 -8.69 13.84
N GLY A 23 1.96 -7.63 14.60
CA GLY A 23 2.97 -6.64 14.92
C GLY A 23 3.34 -5.74 13.75
N ILE A 24 2.44 -5.57 12.80
CA ILE A 24 2.63 -4.69 11.63
C ILE A 24 1.95 -3.35 11.90
N SER A 25 2.68 -2.26 11.70
CA SER A 25 2.13 -0.91 11.80
C SER A 25 1.34 -0.56 10.55
N VAL A 26 0.18 0.06 10.72
CA VAL A 26 -0.64 0.50 9.58
C VAL A 26 -0.49 2.00 9.38
N ILE A 27 -0.20 2.40 8.16
CA ILE A 27 -0.12 3.80 7.76
C ILE A 27 -1.28 4.04 6.80
N CYS A 28 -2.26 4.84 7.22
CA CYS A 28 -3.38 5.22 6.38
C CYS A 28 -2.92 6.34 5.45
N VAL A 29 -3.02 6.09 4.15
CA VAL A 29 -2.61 7.05 3.13
C VAL A 29 -3.84 7.79 2.63
N ASP A 30 -3.86 9.10 2.83
CA ASP A 30 -4.95 9.94 2.37
C ASP A 30 -4.65 10.50 0.98
N ARG A 31 -5.70 10.97 0.32
CA ARG A 31 -5.57 11.52 -1.03
C ARG A 31 -4.55 12.66 -1.11
N CYS A 32 -4.47 13.48 -0.07
CA CYS A 32 -3.49 14.58 -0.03
C CYS A 32 -2.03 14.10 -0.01
N ASP A 33 -1.79 12.84 0.33
CA ASP A 33 -0.44 12.26 0.37
C ASP A 33 0.02 11.70 -0.99
N TYR A 34 -0.86 11.69 -1.99
CA TYR A 34 -0.54 11.06 -3.28
C TYR A 34 0.51 11.81 -4.11
N ALA A 35 0.87 13.02 -3.70
CA ALA A 35 1.98 13.75 -4.32
C ALA A 35 3.34 13.45 -3.65
N GLN A 36 3.33 12.72 -2.53
CA GLN A 36 4.52 12.36 -1.79
C GLN A 36 5.15 11.08 -2.33
N LYS A 37 6.46 10.94 -2.16
CA LYS A 37 7.14 9.68 -2.49
C LYS A 37 6.77 8.60 -1.49
N LEU A 38 6.66 7.38 -1.95
CA LEU A 38 6.33 6.24 -1.09
C LEU A 38 7.31 6.11 0.08
N GLY A 39 8.59 6.34 -0.15
CA GLY A 39 9.58 6.33 0.92
C GLY A 39 9.31 7.36 2.01
N ALA A 40 8.82 8.53 1.64
CA ALA A 40 8.44 9.57 2.60
C ALA A 40 7.20 9.17 3.41
N ILE A 41 6.19 8.62 2.76
CA ILE A 41 4.97 8.15 3.42
C ILE A 41 5.28 7.03 4.41
N ALA A 42 6.18 6.13 4.02
CA ALA A 42 6.60 4.99 4.86
C ALA A 42 7.57 5.38 5.97
N GLY A 43 8.05 6.62 5.99
CA GLY A 43 8.99 7.08 7.00
C GLY A 43 10.40 6.54 6.84
N ILE A 44 10.81 6.25 5.62
CA ILE A 44 12.17 5.75 5.36
C ILE A 44 13.18 6.87 5.60
N VAL A 45 14.30 6.54 6.27
CA VAL A 45 15.37 7.49 6.56
C VAL A 45 15.92 8.08 5.26
N GLY A 46 16.03 9.42 5.23
CA GLY A 46 16.47 10.15 4.05
C GLY A 46 15.35 10.66 3.16
N PHE A 47 14.11 10.27 3.43
CA PHE A 47 12.93 10.76 2.71
C PHE A 47 12.10 11.63 3.64
N GLY A 48 11.87 12.87 3.24
CA GLY A 48 11.01 13.80 3.99
C GLY A 48 9.74 14.12 3.21
N MET A 49 8.66 14.40 3.92
CA MET A 49 7.45 14.91 3.31
C MET A 49 7.72 16.29 2.76
N VAL A 50 7.17 16.58 1.59
CA VAL A 50 7.31 17.91 0.95
C VAL A 50 5.97 18.62 0.94
N ASN A 51 6.03 19.96 0.89
CA ASN A 51 4.83 20.78 0.90
C ASN A 51 4.31 20.96 -0.54
N ILE A 52 3.67 19.89 -1.04
CA ILE A 52 3.10 19.85 -2.39
C ILE A 52 1.61 19.54 -2.27
N ILE A 53 0.82 20.27 -3.06
CA ILE A 53 -0.63 20.01 -3.14
C ILE A 53 -0.89 18.95 -4.22
N TYR A 54 -1.62 17.90 -3.86
CA TYR A 54 -2.04 16.91 -4.84
C TYR A 54 -3.27 17.40 -5.60
N LEU A 55 -3.16 17.49 -6.92
CA LEU A 55 -4.23 17.95 -7.79
C LEU A 55 -4.83 16.84 -8.67
N GLY A 56 -4.39 15.61 -8.48
CA GLY A 56 -4.85 14.46 -9.26
C GLY A 56 -6.25 13.97 -8.86
N ARG A 57 -6.72 12.98 -9.60
CA ARG A 57 -8.05 12.39 -9.41
C ARG A 57 -8.11 11.30 -8.34
N GLY A 58 -6.98 10.96 -7.75
CA GLY A 58 -6.87 9.84 -6.83
C GLY A 58 -6.68 8.52 -7.56
N LEU A 59 -6.77 7.43 -6.82
CA LEU A 59 -6.65 6.09 -7.38
C LEU A 59 -8.04 5.56 -7.71
N SER A 60 -8.15 4.83 -8.82
CA SER A 60 -9.44 4.27 -9.24
C SER A 60 -9.82 3.01 -8.46
N ASP A 61 -8.91 2.46 -7.67
CA ASP A 61 -9.15 1.28 -6.85
C ASP A 61 -8.25 1.32 -5.61
N GLU A 62 -8.44 0.38 -4.72
CA GLU A 62 -7.68 0.26 -3.49
C GLU A 62 -6.29 -0.32 -3.75
N MET A 63 -5.31 0.13 -2.99
CA MET A 63 -3.94 -0.35 -3.10
C MET A 63 -3.32 -0.52 -1.71
N MET A 64 -2.48 -1.53 -1.57
CA MET A 64 -1.79 -1.83 -0.34
C MET A 64 -0.30 -2.01 -0.63
N VAL A 65 0.56 -1.35 0.15
CA VAL A 65 2.02 -1.42 -0.03
C VAL A 65 2.66 -1.86 1.28
N PHE A 66 3.52 -2.87 1.20
CA PHE A 66 4.21 -3.40 2.37
C PHE A 66 5.64 -2.89 2.45
N SER A 67 6.06 -2.46 3.63
CA SER A 67 7.41 -1.97 3.88
C SER A 67 8.04 -2.73 5.04
N GLY A 68 9.26 -3.23 4.83
CA GLY A 68 10.01 -3.93 5.88
C GLY A 68 9.40 -5.25 6.30
N ILE A 69 8.69 -5.90 5.41
CA ILE A 69 8.03 -7.19 5.66
C ILE A 69 8.76 -8.28 4.89
N ASP A 70 9.20 -9.34 5.57
CA ASP A 70 9.79 -10.49 4.91
C ASP A 70 8.70 -11.43 4.35
N SER A 71 9.11 -12.41 3.56
CA SER A 71 8.17 -13.32 2.90
C SER A 71 7.36 -14.14 3.88
N GLU A 72 7.94 -14.54 4.99
CA GLU A 72 7.25 -15.30 6.03
C GLU A 72 6.13 -14.48 6.68
N LEU A 73 6.42 -13.25 7.06
CA LEU A 73 5.42 -12.36 7.65
C LEU A 73 4.33 -11.99 6.65
N LEU A 74 4.72 -11.79 5.38
CA LEU A 74 3.75 -11.52 4.32
C LEU A 74 2.79 -12.70 4.13
N ASP A 75 3.29 -13.93 4.14
CA ASP A 75 2.47 -15.12 4.02
C ASP A 75 1.49 -15.22 5.18
N LYS A 76 1.95 -14.94 6.40
CA LYS A 76 1.07 -14.90 7.59
C LYS A 76 -0.01 -13.84 7.45
N PHE A 77 0.36 -12.67 6.96
CA PHE A 77 -0.60 -11.58 6.73
C PHE A 77 -1.68 -11.99 5.73
N LEU A 78 -1.28 -12.54 4.59
CA LEU A 78 -2.22 -12.94 3.55
C LEU A 78 -3.15 -14.06 4.03
N SER A 79 -2.62 -14.99 4.82
CA SER A 79 -3.39 -16.07 5.41
C SER A 79 -4.44 -15.55 6.39
N GLU A 80 -4.05 -14.66 7.31
CA GLU A 80 -4.96 -14.04 8.27
C GLU A 80 -5.98 -13.15 7.59
N TYR A 81 -5.56 -12.42 6.57
CA TYR A 81 -6.44 -11.57 5.78
C TYR A 81 -7.58 -12.38 5.17
N LYS A 82 -7.25 -13.49 4.54
CA LYS A 82 -8.21 -14.39 3.91
C LYS A 82 -9.11 -15.07 4.96
N LYS A 83 -8.52 -15.51 6.06
CA LYS A 83 -9.22 -16.19 7.16
C LYS A 83 -10.29 -15.28 7.80
N ASN A 84 -10.03 -13.98 7.88
CA ASN A 84 -10.96 -13.00 8.44
C ASN A 84 -12.06 -12.58 7.47
N GLY A 85 -12.08 -13.12 6.26
CA GLY A 85 -13.10 -12.82 5.28
C GLY A 85 -13.09 -11.39 4.76
N ILE A 86 -11.93 -10.73 4.81
CA ILE A 86 -11.80 -9.36 4.32
C ILE A 86 -11.81 -9.37 2.81
N GLU A 87 -12.52 -8.42 2.21
CA GLU A 87 -12.60 -8.30 0.76
C GLU A 87 -11.21 -8.10 0.16
N PRO A 88 -10.84 -8.88 -0.89
CA PRO A 88 -9.49 -8.82 -1.42
C PRO A 88 -9.16 -7.49 -2.09
N ILE A 89 -7.92 -7.03 -1.87
CA ILE A 89 -7.35 -5.88 -2.55
C ILE A 89 -6.49 -6.42 -3.68
N ASN A 90 -6.81 -6.07 -4.91
CA ASN A 90 -6.14 -6.60 -6.11
C ASN A 90 -4.76 -5.99 -6.35
N TYR A 91 -4.55 -4.74 -5.91
CA TYR A 91 -3.31 -4.02 -6.16
C TYR A 91 -2.47 -4.00 -4.89
N LYS A 92 -1.52 -4.92 -4.82
CA LYS A 92 -0.60 -5.06 -3.69
C LYS A 92 0.84 -5.02 -4.19
N ALA A 93 1.71 -4.37 -3.45
CA ALA A 93 3.11 -4.28 -3.79
C ALA A 93 3.98 -4.27 -2.54
N VAL A 94 5.26 -4.56 -2.73
CA VAL A 94 6.27 -4.45 -1.68
C VAL A 94 7.17 -3.26 -2.02
N LEU A 95 7.51 -2.47 -1.03
CA LEU A 95 8.41 -1.33 -1.21
C LEU A 95 9.82 -1.83 -1.55
N THR A 96 10.40 -1.31 -2.63
CA THR A 96 11.72 -1.70 -3.12
C THR A 96 12.63 -0.49 -3.25
N VAL A 97 13.91 -0.72 -3.51
CA VAL A 97 14.90 0.35 -3.74
C VAL A 97 14.56 1.20 -4.97
N ASN A 98 13.72 0.68 -5.85
CA ASN A 98 13.28 1.42 -7.04
C ASN A 98 12.01 2.22 -6.79
N ASN A 99 10.98 1.58 -6.25
CA ASN A 99 9.66 2.23 -6.11
C ASN A 99 9.54 3.15 -4.89
N ILE A 100 10.51 3.17 -4.00
CA ILE A 100 10.51 4.13 -2.88
C ILE A 100 10.55 5.58 -3.37
N PHE A 101 11.02 5.81 -4.59
CA PHE A 101 11.09 7.14 -5.21
C PHE A 101 9.80 7.51 -5.94
N TRP A 102 8.88 6.57 -6.09
CA TRP A 102 7.62 6.79 -6.81
C TRP A 102 6.54 7.35 -5.89
N THR A 103 5.58 8.05 -6.47
CA THR A 103 4.35 8.42 -5.77
C THR A 103 3.38 7.22 -5.78
N PRO A 104 2.39 7.21 -4.89
CA PRO A 104 1.34 6.17 -4.93
C PRO A 104 0.68 6.05 -6.30
N GLU A 105 0.44 7.18 -6.97
CA GLU A 105 -0.19 7.19 -8.29
C GLU A 105 0.67 6.50 -9.35
N GLU A 106 1.99 6.74 -9.32
CA GLU A 106 2.92 6.10 -10.24
C GLU A 106 2.99 4.58 -10.01
N LEU A 107 3.04 4.16 -8.76
CA LEU A 107 3.03 2.73 -8.43
C LEU A 107 1.72 2.07 -8.87
N PHE A 108 0.60 2.73 -8.62
CA PHE A 108 -0.71 2.22 -9.02
C PHE A 108 -0.80 2.03 -10.53
N ALA A 109 -0.26 2.98 -11.30
CA ALA A 109 -0.22 2.88 -12.76
C ALA A 109 0.58 1.66 -13.23
N GLU A 110 1.72 1.39 -12.60
CA GLU A 110 2.53 0.20 -12.93
C GLU A 110 1.81 -1.10 -12.57
N LEU A 111 1.17 -1.15 -11.41
CA LEU A 111 0.39 -2.32 -11.01
C LEU A 111 -0.78 -2.58 -11.94
N LYS A 112 -1.43 -1.54 -12.44
CA LYS A 112 -2.50 -1.68 -13.43
C LYS A 112 -1.98 -2.26 -14.73
N LYS A 113 -0.82 -1.83 -15.20
CA LYS A 113 -0.19 -2.39 -16.40
C LYS A 113 0.10 -3.88 -16.24
N GLU A 114 0.68 -4.27 -15.13
CA GLU A 114 0.97 -5.68 -14.83
C GLU A 114 -0.32 -6.50 -14.79
N HIS A 115 -1.34 -5.99 -14.15
CA HIS A 115 -2.64 -6.64 -14.04
C HIS A 115 -3.27 -6.87 -15.41
N ARG A 116 -3.18 -5.88 -16.30
CA ARG A 116 -3.68 -6.00 -17.67
C ARG A 116 -2.94 -7.05 -18.48
N LYS A 117 -1.62 -7.13 -18.32
CA LYS A 117 -0.81 -8.15 -19.01
C LYS A 117 -1.27 -9.56 -18.64
N PHE A 118 -1.52 -9.81 -17.37
CA PHE A 118 -2.00 -11.12 -16.92
C PHE A 118 -3.44 -11.38 -17.33
N ALA A 119 -4.29 -10.36 -17.30
CA ALA A 119 -5.68 -10.49 -17.71
C ALA A 119 -5.84 -10.68 -19.23
N GLY A 120 -4.90 -10.17 -20.03
CA GLY A 120 -4.91 -10.29 -21.48
C GLY A 120 -4.46 -11.64 -22.02
N ARG A 121 -4.14 -12.57 -21.14
CA ARG A 121 -3.76 -13.93 -21.48
C ARG A 121 -5.01 -14.84 -21.38
#